data_f3cc7bda85890d2e8ba2db18a604d435
#
_entry.id   f3cc7bda85890d2e8ba2db18a604d435
#
_cell.length_a   1.000
_cell.length_b   1.000
_cell.length_c   1.000
_cell.angle_alpha   90.00
_cell.angle_beta   90.00
_cell.angle_gamma   90.00
#
_symmetry.space_group_name_H-M   'P 1'
#
loop_
_entity.id
_entity.type
_entity.pdbx_description
1 polymer ?
#
loop_
_entity_poly.entity_id
_entity_poly.type
_entity_poly.pdbx_seq_one_letter_code
_entity_poly.pdbx_strand_id
1 'polypeptide(L)'
;MLAWIAAAAAFTTTPSAPSVLLRHAVRAPTPTALESGASSGGGMMDGARIGPPPDMPSLLLNNRIVYLGMPINAAVTELIIGELLFLQYDAPLKPILMYINSPGTSTEDGQPVGFETEAFAIADTMAYVEAPVRTVLVGKAYGLAAMLLACGDKGSRSALPYGTVMLHQPRGQQAQGQASDIAIKAKEVLLNRKMALDITSAATGKNIDQLVADTNRCLYLDAQGAVDYGIVDKIVTQSAVGQERENEALSSFSRGIG
;
A
#
# COMPACT_ATOMS: atom_id res chain seq x y z
N MET A 1 -56.26 35.84 -21.65
CA MET A 1 -56.20 36.67 -20.45
C MET A 1 -54.91 36.33 -19.67
N LEU A 2 -54.07 37.34 -19.64
CA LEU A 2 -52.94 37.57 -18.70
C LEU A 2 -51.83 36.51 -18.51
N ALA A 3 -50.72 36.87 -19.15
CA ALA A 3 -49.35 36.45 -18.93
C ALA A 3 -48.87 36.72 -17.49
N TRP A 4 -48.02 35.80 -17.03
CA TRP A 4 -47.01 36.18 -16.02
C TRP A 4 -45.67 35.58 -16.45
N ILE A 5 -44.82 36.48 -16.90
CA ILE A 5 -43.38 36.30 -17.15
C ILE A 5 -42.72 36.45 -15.79
N ALA A 6 -41.98 35.42 -15.37
CA ALA A 6 -41.03 35.52 -14.29
C ALA A 6 -39.62 35.15 -14.84
N ALA A 7 -38.79 36.18 -14.96
CA ALA A 7 -37.38 36.07 -15.32
C ALA A 7 -36.59 35.40 -14.19
N ALA A 8 -35.95 34.27 -14.47
CA ALA A 8 -34.94 33.71 -13.61
C ALA A 8 -33.59 34.26 -14.03
N ALA A 9 -33.03 35.16 -13.22
CA ALA A 9 -31.67 35.64 -13.35
C ALA A 9 -30.69 34.50 -13.03
N ALA A 10 -29.90 34.13 -14.01
CA ALA A 10 -28.77 33.20 -13.86
C ALA A 10 -27.68 33.87 -13.03
N PHE A 11 -27.50 33.42 -11.80
CA PHE A 11 -26.28 33.68 -11.03
C PHE A 11 -25.21 32.68 -11.47
N THR A 12 -24.33 33.11 -12.38
CA THR A 12 -23.06 32.46 -12.65
C THR A 12 -22.07 32.90 -11.58
N THR A 13 -21.95 32.14 -10.51
CA THR A 13 -20.83 32.27 -9.59
C THR A 13 -19.74 31.30 -10.04
N THR A 14 -18.70 31.82 -10.68
CA THR A 14 -17.42 31.14 -10.83
C THR A 14 -16.77 30.99 -9.46
N PRO A 15 -16.40 29.77 -9.01
CA PRO A 15 -15.57 29.67 -7.83
C PRO A 15 -14.14 30.07 -8.21
N SER A 16 -13.68 31.20 -7.67
CA SER A 16 -12.26 31.56 -7.69
C SER A 16 -11.51 30.57 -6.79
N ALA A 17 -10.55 29.85 -7.37
CA ALA A 17 -9.61 29.04 -6.63
C ALA A 17 -8.78 29.91 -5.68
N PRO A 18 -8.61 29.54 -4.41
CA PRO A 18 -7.64 30.21 -3.55
C PRO A 18 -6.25 29.75 -3.91
N SER A 19 -5.52 30.60 -4.58
CA SER A 19 -4.06 30.52 -4.73
C SER A 19 -3.42 30.93 -3.41
N VAL A 20 -3.17 29.99 -2.52
CA VAL A 20 -2.27 30.19 -1.37
C VAL A 20 -1.25 29.07 -1.39
N LEU A 21 -0.32 29.16 -2.32
CA LEU A 21 0.97 28.50 -2.21
C LEU A 21 1.90 29.43 -1.42
N LEU A 22 1.76 29.44 -0.10
CA LEU A 22 2.87 29.89 0.75
C LEU A 22 3.88 28.73 0.81
N ARG A 23 4.86 28.80 -0.10
CA ARG A 23 6.11 28.06 0.03
C ARG A 23 6.88 28.69 1.20
N HIS A 24 6.62 28.24 2.40
CA HIS A 24 7.60 28.38 3.46
C HIS A 24 8.65 27.31 3.18
N ALA A 25 9.76 27.76 2.60
CA ALA A 25 11.00 27.01 2.62
C ALA A 25 11.42 26.90 4.10
N VAL A 26 10.98 25.83 4.77
CA VAL A 26 11.56 25.41 6.03
C VAL A 26 12.96 24.95 5.69
N ARG A 27 13.93 25.83 5.95
CA ARG A 27 15.36 25.54 5.88
C ARG A 27 15.58 24.38 6.85
N ALA A 28 15.85 23.19 6.31
CA ALA A 28 16.22 22.04 7.09
C ALA A 28 17.38 22.41 8.02
N PRO A 29 17.30 22.11 9.31
CA PRO A 29 18.43 22.30 10.19
C PRO A 29 19.57 21.42 9.70
N THR A 30 20.73 22.01 9.47
CA THR A 30 21.97 21.27 9.26
C THR A 30 22.12 20.25 10.37
N PRO A 31 22.37 18.97 10.08
CA PRO A 31 22.61 17.99 11.12
C PRO A 31 23.88 18.38 11.86
N THR A 32 23.72 18.93 13.05
CA THR A 32 24.81 19.04 14.02
C THR A 32 25.16 17.60 14.37
N ALA A 33 26.38 17.19 14.05
CA ALA A 33 26.92 15.92 14.47
C ALA A 33 26.81 15.83 16.00
N LEU A 34 25.85 15.02 16.47
CA LEU A 34 25.84 14.57 17.86
C LEU A 34 26.96 13.54 17.98
N GLU A 35 28.12 14.00 18.47
CA GLU A 35 29.10 13.12 19.06
C GLU A 35 28.48 12.48 20.32
N SER A 36 27.75 11.39 20.13
CA SER A 36 27.42 10.50 21.24
C SER A 36 28.56 9.52 21.41
N GLY A 37 29.49 9.85 22.31
CA GLY A 37 30.42 8.89 22.86
C GLY A 37 29.68 7.78 23.58
N ALA A 38 29.38 6.70 22.89
CA ALA A 38 29.09 5.39 23.45
C ALA A 38 30.14 4.43 22.94
N SER A 39 31.21 4.32 23.73
CA SER A 39 32.22 3.27 23.56
C SER A 39 31.60 1.94 23.92
N SER A 40 30.99 1.25 22.96
CA SER A 40 30.78 -0.19 23.03
C SER A 40 31.92 -0.86 22.27
N GLY A 41 32.80 -1.58 23.02
CA GLY A 41 34.01 -2.20 22.53
C GLY A 41 33.74 -3.20 21.41
N GLY A 42 33.89 -2.73 20.18
CA GLY A 42 34.02 -3.58 19.00
C GLY A 42 35.51 -3.69 18.69
N GLY A 43 36.08 -4.90 18.82
CA GLY A 43 37.47 -5.17 18.45
C GLY A 43 37.67 -4.92 16.97
N MET A 44 38.67 -4.16 16.59
CA MET A 44 39.17 -4.07 15.23
C MET A 44 40.06 -5.27 14.96
N MET A 45 39.60 -6.17 14.08
CA MET A 45 40.50 -7.09 13.38
C MET A 45 40.44 -6.72 11.89
N ASP A 46 41.62 -6.39 11.35
CA ASP A 46 41.88 -6.20 9.92
C ASP A 46 40.99 -5.19 9.18
N GLY A 47 40.68 -4.03 9.82
CA GLY A 47 39.97 -2.91 9.17
C GLY A 47 38.47 -3.09 8.97
N ALA A 48 37.90 -4.26 9.27
CA ALA A 48 36.47 -4.50 9.21
C ALA A 48 35.84 -4.30 10.61
N ARG A 49 34.79 -3.48 10.70
CA ARG A 49 33.95 -3.42 11.89
C ARG A 49 33.20 -4.74 12.04
N ILE A 50 33.64 -5.60 12.96
CA ILE A 50 32.90 -6.78 13.37
C ILE A 50 31.83 -6.31 14.37
N GLY A 51 30.68 -5.84 13.84
CA GLY A 51 29.47 -5.70 14.62
C GLY A 51 28.72 -7.04 14.67
N PRO A 52 27.73 -7.20 15.56
CA PRO A 52 26.84 -8.36 15.48
C PRO A 52 26.23 -8.42 14.06
N PRO A 53 26.02 -9.63 13.52
CA PRO A 53 25.42 -9.76 12.19
C PRO A 53 24.07 -9.01 12.17
N PRO A 54 23.76 -8.29 11.07
CA PRO A 54 22.49 -7.60 10.96
C PRO A 54 21.35 -8.62 11.06
N ASP A 55 20.29 -8.26 11.76
CA ASP A 55 19.09 -9.07 11.85
C ASP A 55 18.38 -9.17 10.49
N MET A 56 17.56 -10.20 10.31
CA MET A 56 16.91 -10.48 9.04
C MET A 56 16.06 -9.31 8.50
N PRO A 57 15.23 -8.61 9.34
CA PRO A 57 14.48 -7.45 8.90
C PRO A 57 15.37 -6.32 8.36
N SER A 58 16.48 -6.04 9.02
CA SER A 58 17.44 -5.02 8.56
C SER A 58 18.08 -5.37 7.22
N LEU A 59 18.36 -6.67 6.98
CA LEU A 59 18.88 -7.13 5.69
C LEU A 59 17.85 -6.95 4.57
N LEU A 60 16.57 -7.26 4.82
CA LEU A 60 15.50 -7.04 3.86
C LEU A 60 15.34 -5.54 3.55
N LEU A 61 15.29 -4.70 4.57
CA LEU A 61 15.15 -3.25 4.43
C LEU A 61 16.32 -2.63 3.64
N ASN A 62 17.56 -3.07 3.88
CA ASN A 62 18.73 -2.65 3.11
C ASN A 62 18.62 -3.01 1.62
N ASN A 63 17.88 -4.06 1.28
CA ASN A 63 17.58 -4.43 -0.09
C ASN A 63 16.27 -3.82 -0.62
N ARG A 64 15.73 -2.84 0.09
CA ARG A 64 14.48 -2.13 -0.23
C ARG A 64 13.27 -3.07 -0.30
N ILE A 65 13.27 -4.08 0.56
CA ILE A 65 12.21 -5.07 0.68
C ILE A 65 11.43 -4.79 1.95
N VAL A 66 10.13 -4.55 1.80
CA VAL A 66 9.14 -4.43 2.88
C VAL A 66 8.32 -5.73 2.90
N TYR A 67 8.16 -6.34 4.07
CA TYR A 67 7.45 -7.61 4.19
C TYR A 67 6.21 -7.50 5.09
N LEU A 68 5.04 -7.53 4.48
CA LEU A 68 3.76 -7.59 5.18
C LEU A 68 3.33 -9.05 5.35
N GLY A 69 3.78 -9.69 6.45
CA GLY A 69 3.56 -11.11 6.74
C GLY A 69 2.60 -11.38 7.91
N MET A 70 1.99 -10.34 8.46
CA MET A 70 1.13 -10.43 9.64
C MET A 70 -0.24 -9.79 9.38
N PRO A 71 -1.25 -10.05 10.25
CA PRO A 71 -2.49 -9.28 10.23
C PRO A 71 -2.22 -7.78 10.40
N ILE A 72 -2.96 -6.97 9.66
CA ILE A 72 -2.82 -5.51 9.69
C ILE A 72 -3.45 -5.00 10.99
N ASN A 73 -2.63 -4.42 11.86
CA ASN A 73 -3.00 -3.74 13.08
C ASN A 73 -2.13 -2.50 13.26
N ALA A 74 -2.38 -1.69 14.28
CA ALA A 74 -1.67 -0.43 14.51
C ALA A 74 -0.14 -0.60 14.51
N ALA A 75 0.39 -1.61 15.19
CA ALA A 75 1.84 -1.82 15.29
C ALA A 75 2.47 -2.19 13.93
N VAL A 76 1.80 -3.04 13.14
CA VAL A 76 2.25 -3.42 11.79
C VAL A 76 2.16 -2.23 10.84
N THR A 77 1.11 -1.44 10.95
CA THR A 77 0.91 -0.22 10.15
C THR A 77 2.01 0.80 10.40
N GLU A 78 2.31 1.10 11.67
CA GLU A 78 3.40 2.01 12.04
C GLU A 78 4.75 1.53 11.49
N LEU A 79 5.04 0.23 11.58
CA LEU A 79 6.27 -0.36 11.05
C LEU A 79 6.36 -0.18 9.53
N ILE A 80 5.33 -0.60 8.78
CA ILE A 80 5.32 -0.52 7.31
C ILE A 80 5.41 0.93 6.82
N ILE A 81 4.68 1.85 7.45
CA ILE A 81 4.77 3.28 7.12
C ILE A 81 6.19 3.80 7.40
N GLY A 82 6.76 3.45 8.55
CA GLY A 82 8.13 3.85 8.88
C GLY A 82 9.16 3.33 7.86
N GLU A 83 9.04 2.07 7.44
CA GLU A 83 9.89 1.47 6.40
C GLU A 83 9.73 2.17 5.03
N LEU A 84 8.50 2.44 4.59
CA LEU A 84 8.24 3.15 3.33
C LEU A 84 8.83 4.56 3.33
N LEU A 85 8.62 5.32 4.40
CA LEU A 85 9.16 6.68 4.53
C LEU A 85 10.69 6.68 4.64
N PHE A 86 11.29 5.72 5.34
CA PHE A 86 12.74 5.57 5.40
C PHE A 86 13.33 5.28 4.01
N LEU A 87 12.73 4.35 3.25
CA LEU A 87 13.18 4.01 1.91
C LEU A 87 12.99 5.16 0.91
N GLN A 88 11.95 5.96 1.08
CA GLN A 88 11.74 7.19 0.32
C GLN A 88 12.87 8.19 0.58
N TYR A 89 13.25 8.38 1.86
CA TYR A 89 14.33 9.30 2.23
C TYR A 89 15.70 8.83 1.74
N ASP A 90 15.96 7.51 1.82
CA ASP A 90 17.24 6.92 1.38
C ASP A 90 17.47 7.05 -0.13
N ALA A 91 16.48 6.70 -0.94
CA ALA A 91 16.58 6.79 -2.40
C ALA A 91 15.20 6.91 -3.06
N PRO A 92 14.70 8.14 -3.30
CA PRO A 92 13.31 8.38 -3.71
C PRO A 92 12.96 7.82 -5.10
N LEU A 93 13.92 7.60 -5.97
CA LEU A 93 13.69 7.11 -7.34
C LEU A 93 13.87 5.59 -7.49
N LYS A 94 14.40 4.91 -6.48
CA LYS A 94 14.60 3.46 -6.55
C LYS A 94 13.33 2.72 -6.14
N PRO A 95 12.96 1.65 -6.85
CA PRO A 95 11.75 0.89 -6.52
C PRO A 95 11.83 0.25 -5.12
N ILE A 96 10.67 0.17 -4.47
CA ILE A 96 10.45 -0.57 -3.23
C ILE A 96 9.72 -1.86 -3.58
N LEU A 97 10.17 -3.01 -3.05
CA LEU A 97 9.53 -4.30 -3.21
C LEU A 97 8.72 -4.62 -1.96
N MET A 98 7.39 -4.65 -2.08
CA MET A 98 6.51 -5.02 -0.98
C MET A 98 5.98 -6.44 -1.19
N TYR A 99 6.45 -7.38 -0.36
CA TYR A 99 5.94 -8.75 -0.33
C TYR A 99 4.76 -8.84 0.62
N ILE A 100 3.67 -9.43 0.16
CA ILE A 100 2.41 -9.51 0.92
C ILE A 100 2.02 -10.96 1.16
N ASN A 101 1.87 -11.32 2.43
CA ASN A 101 1.35 -12.60 2.91
C ASN A 101 0.50 -12.35 4.15
N SER A 102 -0.68 -11.75 3.98
CA SER A 102 -1.48 -11.26 5.11
C SER A 102 -2.95 -11.63 4.98
N PRO A 103 -3.61 -11.98 6.09
CA PRO A 103 -5.06 -12.17 6.14
C PRO A 103 -5.85 -10.83 6.18
N GLY A 104 -5.17 -9.68 6.07
CA GLY A 104 -5.79 -8.36 6.18
C GLY A 104 -5.96 -7.91 7.62
N THR A 105 -7.05 -7.20 7.91
CA THR A 105 -7.39 -6.68 9.25
C THR A 105 -8.06 -7.71 10.17
N SER A 106 -8.11 -8.97 9.73
CA SER A 106 -8.67 -10.09 10.50
C SER A 106 -7.61 -11.16 10.72
N THR A 107 -7.80 -12.00 11.73
CA THR A 107 -7.05 -13.26 11.89
C THR A 107 -7.50 -14.29 10.85
N GLU A 108 -6.79 -15.42 10.78
CA GLU A 108 -7.19 -16.58 9.96
C GLU A 108 -8.57 -17.13 10.35
N ASP A 109 -8.93 -17.04 11.62
CA ASP A 109 -10.24 -17.42 12.16
C ASP A 109 -11.35 -16.39 11.87
N GLY A 110 -11.03 -15.31 11.16
CA GLY A 110 -11.97 -14.23 10.80
C GLY A 110 -12.29 -13.26 11.93
N GLN A 111 -11.54 -13.28 13.03
CA GLN A 111 -11.68 -12.31 14.12
C GLN A 111 -11.03 -11.00 13.74
N PRO A 112 -11.68 -9.84 13.91
CA PRO A 112 -11.11 -8.54 13.63
C PRO A 112 -9.96 -8.24 14.61
N VAL A 113 -8.80 -7.83 14.07
CA VAL A 113 -7.58 -7.49 14.84
C VAL A 113 -7.23 -6.01 14.71
N GLY A 114 -7.50 -5.43 13.55
CA GLY A 114 -7.24 -4.05 13.23
C GLY A 114 -8.46 -3.33 12.68
N PHE A 115 -8.32 -2.03 12.54
CA PHE A 115 -9.32 -1.18 11.89
C PHE A 115 -9.00 -1.06 10.40
N GLU A 116 -10.00 -0.82 9.59
CA GLU A 116 -9.85 -0.59 8.15
C GLU A 116 -8.93 0.61 7.87
N THR A 117 -8.97 1.63 8.73
CA THR A 117 -8.13 2.82 8.65
C THR A 117 -6.63 2.53 8.64
N GLU A 118 -6.20 1.43 9.26
CA GLU A 118 -4.81 0.98 9.25
C GLU A 118 -4.34 0.64 7.83
N ALA A 119 -5.15 -0.12 7.10
CA ALA A 119 -4.82 -0.46 5.72
C ALA A 119 -4.89 0.77 4.79
N PHE A 120 -5.82 1.70 5.04
CA PHE A 120 -5.90 2.94 4.27
C PHE A 120 -4.66 3.82 4.49
N ALA A 121 -4.15 3.91 5.72
CA ALA A 121 -2.93 4.64 6.01
C ALA A 121 -1.71 4.08 5.25
N ILE A 122 -1.60 2.74 5.12
CA ILE A 122 -0.57 2.12 4.29
C ILE A 122 -0.79 2.47 2.81
N ALA A 123 -2.03 2.36 2.29
CA ALA A 123 -2.34 2.67 0.90
C ALA A 123 -2.04 4.14 0.55
N ASP A 124 -2.40 5.06 1.43
CA ASP A 124 -2.12 6.49 1.27
C ASP A 124 -0.60 6.75 1.29
N THR A 125 0.14 6.08 2.16
CA THR A 125 1.61 6.19 2.20
C THR A 125 2.25 5.63 0.93
N MET A 126 1.76 4.49 0.41
CA MET A 126 2.22 3.94 -0.88
C MET A 126 1.98 4.92 -2.04
N ALA A 127 0.86 5.64 -2.01
CA ALA A 127 0.55 6.65 -3.02
C ALA A 127 1.33 7.97 -2.82
N TYR A 128 1.73 8.27 -1.58
CA TYR A 128 2.48 9.49 -1.23
C TYR A 128 3.96 9.40 -1.60
N VAL A 129 4.58 8.23 -1.45
CA VAL A 129 6.01 8.05 -1.76
C VAL A 129 6.25 8.17 -3.26
N GLU A 130 7.32 8.88 -3.67
CA GLU A 130 7.72 9.02 -5.07
C GLU A 130 8.35 7.74 -5.62
N ALA A 131 8.92 6.90 -4.74
CA ALA A 131 9.50 5.63 -5.09
C ALA A 131 8.41 4.67 -5.60
N PRO A 132 8.58 4.05 -6.78
CA PRO A 132 7.61 3.09 -7.29
C PRO A 132 7.50 1.86 -6.38
N VAL A 133 6.30 1.58 -5.90
CA VAL A 133 6.03 0.44 -5.01
C VAL A 133 5.56 -0.75 -5.83
N ARG A 134 6.40 -1.78 -5.90
CA ARG A 134 6.11 -3.03 -6.59
C ARG A 134 5.60 -4.05 -5.59
N THR A 135 4.40 -4.57 -5.80
CA THR A 135 3.77 -5.54 -4.90
C THR A 135 3.92 -6.96 -5.40
N VAL A 136 4.18 -7.88 -4.49
CA VAL A 136 4.37 -9.30 -4.78
C VAL A 136 3.52 -10.13 -3.82
N LEU A 137 2.58 -10.87 -4.34
CA LEU A 137 1.78 -11.83 -3.57
C LEU A 137 2.62 -13.06 -3.24
N VAL A 138 2.76 -13.37 -1.94
CA VAL A 138 3.39 -14.57 -1.44
C VAL A 138 2.42 -15.30 -0.51
N GLY A 139 1.86 -16.42 -0.98
CA GLY A 139 0.89 -17.19 -0.22
C GLY A 139 -0.50 -16.59 -0.27
N LYS A 140 -0.86 -15.66 0.62
CA LYS A 140 -2.23 -15.12 0.73
C LYS A 140 -2.28 -13.61 0.85
N ALA A 141 -3.32 -13.01 0.24
CA ALA A 141 -3.69 -11.62 0.46
C ALA A 141 -5.22 -11.53 0.56
N TYR A 142 -5.72 -11.32 1.77
CA TYR A 142 -7.15 -11.36 2.04
C TYR A 142 -7.70 -9.99 2.44
N GLY A 143 -8.89 -9.67 1.97
CA GLY A 143 -9.60 -8.43 2.28
C GLY A 143 -8.79 -7.18 1.95
N LEU A 144 -8.46 -6.37 2.95
CA LEU A 144 -7.71 -5.14 2.75
C LEU A 144 -6.24 -5.36 2.35
N ALA A 145 -5.65 -6.53 2.65
CA ALA A 145 -4.33 -6.89 2.11
C ALA A 145 -4.38 -7.11 0.58
N ALA A 146 -5.50 -7.62 0.04
CA ALA A 146 -5.72 -7.71 -1.40
C ALA A 146 -5.87 -6.33 -2.05
N MET A 147 -6.50 -5.38 -1.37
CA MET A 147 -6.55 -3.98 -1.78
C MET A 147 -5.13 -3.38 -1.85
N LEU A 148 -4.30 -3.57 -0.82
CA LEU A 148 -2.92 -3.10 -0.82
C LEU A 148 -2.08 -3.73 -1.94
N LEU A 149 -2.28 -5.03 -2.22
CA LEU A 149 -1.65 -5.70 -3.35
C LEU A 149 -1.99 -5.02 -4.68
N ALA A 150 -3.26 -4.64 -4.85
CA ALA A 150 -3.73 -3.94 -6.06
C ALA A 150 -3.22 -2.49 -6.16
N CYS A 151 -2.91 -1.84 -5.01
CA CYS A 151 -2.39 -0.47 -4.96
C CYS A 151 -0.94 -0.32 -5.42
N GLY A 152 -0.23 -1.41 -5.70
CA GLY A 152 1.10 -1.36 -6.30
C GLY A 152 1.10 -0.68 -7.67
N ASP A 153 2.29 -0.29 -8.14
CA ASP A 153 2.49 0.30 -9.45
C ASP A 153 1.96 -0.61 -10.57
N LYS A 154 1.13 -0.06 -11.44
CA LYS A 154 0.57 -0.79 -12.58
C LYS A 154 1.68 -1.31 -13.49
N GLY A 155 1.58 -2.60 -13.87
CA GLY A 155 2.61 -3.32 -14.63
C GLY A 155 3.71 -3.96 -13.78
N SER A 156 3.74 -3.66 -12.47
CA SER A 156 4.75 -4.17 -11.53
C SER A 156 4.16 -5.01 -10.39
N ARG A 157 2.84 -5.22 -10.40
CA ARG A 157 2.14 -6.06 -9.43
C ARG A 157 2.25 -7.52 -9.85
N SER A 158 2.67 -8.38 -8.97
CA SER A 158 2.93 -9.77 -9.31
C SER A 158 2.42 -10.75 -8.27
N ALA A 159 2.17 -11.98 -8.70
CA ALA A 159 1.79 -13.07 -7.81
C ALA A 159 2.69 -14.28 -8.03
N LEU A 160 2.98 -15.02 -6.96
CA LEU A 160 3.55 -16.35 -7.08
C LEU A 160 2.46 -17.35 -7.52
N PRO A 161 2.83 -18.46 -8.20
CA PRO A 161 1.86 -19.37 -8.84
C PRO A 161 0.79 -19.95 -7.90
N TYR A 162 1.14 -20.17 -6.64
CA TYR A 162 0.24 -20.74 -5.62
C TYR A 162 -0.35 -19.68 -4.68
N GLY A 163 -0.23 -18.38 -5.04
CA GLY A 163 -0.80 -17.30 -4.27
C GLY A 163 -2.33 -17.30 -4.39
N THR A 164 -3.00 -16.98 -3.28
CA THR A 164 -4.45 -16.87 -3.20
C THR A 164 -4.85 -15.48 -2.77
N VAL A 165 -5.78 -14.88 -3.49
CA VAL A 165 -6.39 -13.60 -3.16
C VAL A 165 -7.82 -13.84 -2.73
N MET A 166 -8.26 -13.16 -1.67
CA MET A 166 -9.66 -13.17 -1.27
C MET A 166 -10.16 -11.73 -1.13
N LEU A 167 -11.23 -11.43 -1.83
CA LEU A 167 -11.94 -10.16 -1.69
C LEU A 167 -13.18 -10.34 -0.83
N HIS A 168 -13.38 -9.45 0.12
CA HIS A 168 -14.59 -9.30 0.90
C HIS A 168 -14.76 -7.84 1.34
N GLN A 169 -15.98 -7.49 1.67
CA GLN A 169 -16.26 -6.16 2.22
C GLN A 169 -15.76 -6.06 3.66
N PRO A 170 -15.36 -4.85 4.10
CA PRO A 170 -15.07 -4.60 5.50
C PRO A 170 -16.20 -5.09 6.40
N ARG A 171 -15.86 -5.81 7.45
CA ARG A 171 -16.83 -6.34 8.42
C ARG A 171 -16.81 -5.44 9.64
N GLY A 172 -17.94 -4.78 9.91
CA GLY A 172 -18.09 -4.00 11.15
C GLY A 172 -17.93 -4.88 12.38
N GLN A 173 -17.23 -4.35 13.38
CA GLN A 173 -17.22 -4.96 14.71
C GLN A 173 -18.61 -4.86 15.35
N GLN A 174 -18.92 -5.81 16.23
CA GLN A 174 -20.19 -5.82 16.94
C GLN A 174 -20.32 -4.54 17.76
N ALA A 175 -21.31 -3.71 17.45
CA ALA A 175 -21.58 -2.47 18.18
C ALA A 175 -22.60 -2.75 19.29
N GLN A 176 -22.28 -2.33 20.50
CA GLN A 176 -23.16 -2.36 21.66
C GLN A 176 -23.27 -0.97 22.25
N GLY A 177 -24.44 -0.58 22.74
CA GLY A 177 -24.67 0.73 23.34
C GLY A 177 -26.03 1.30 22.99
N GLN A 178 -26.15 2.63 23.08
CA GLN A 178 -27.36 3.35 22.73
C GLN A 178 -27.61 3.31 21.22
N ALA A 179 -28.87 3.41 20.80
CA ALA A 179 -29.23 3.37 19.38
C ALA A 179 -28.53 4.47 18.55
N SER A 180 -28.31 5.64 19.16
CA SER A 180 -27.53 6.74 18.54
C SER A 180 -26.09 6.33 18.25
N ASP A 181 -25.42 5.65 19.18
CA ASP A 181 -24.02 5.25 19.05
C ASP A 181 -23.88 4.14 17.99
N ILE A 182 -24.82 3.20 17.98
CA ILE A 182 -24.90 2.17 16.93
C ILE A 182 -25.11 2.82 15.56
N ALA A 183 -25.95 3.84 15.45
CA ALA A 183 -26.17 4.55 14.18
C ALA A 183 -24.91 5.30 13.70
N ILE A 184 -24.14 5.90 14.61
CA ILE A 184 -22.86 6.56 14.29
C ILE A 184 -21.86 5.51 13.78
N LYS A 185 -21.71 4.40 14.49
CA LYS A 185 -20.80 3.31 14.11
C LYS A 185 -21.16 2.69 12.75
N ALA A 186 -22.47 2.51 12.49
CA ALA A 186 -22.93 2.02 11.19
C ALA A 186 -22.54 2.96 10.04
N LYS A 187 -22.62 4.28 10.24
CA LYS A 187 -22.19 5.26 9.25
C LYS A 187 -20.69 5.19 8.99
N GLU A 188 -19.88 5.01 10.02
CA GLU A 188 -18.41 4.81 9.89
C GLU A 188 -18.10 3.58 9.05
N VAL A 189 -18.71 2.43 9.35
CA VAL A 189 -18.50 1.18 8.59
C VAL A 189 -18.90 1.35 7.11
N LEU A 190 -20.01 2.03 6.84
CA LEU A 190 -20.44 2.30 5.47
C LEU A 190 -19.47 3.24 4.74
N LEU A 191 -18.89 4.21 5.42
CA LEU A 191 -17.86 5.09 4.86
C LEU A 191 -16.59 4.30 4.53
N ASN A 192 -16.10 3.50 5.48
CA ASN A 192 -14.92 2.65 5.28
C ASN A 192 -15.12 1.66 4.12
N ARG A 193 -16.32 1.06 4.03
CA ARG A 193 -16.67 0.21 2.89
C ARG A 193 -16.58 0.98 1.56
N LYS A 194 -17.13 2.19 1.50
CA LYS A 194 -17.07 3.02 0.30
C LYS A 194 -15.61 3.33 -0.07
N MET A 195 -14.79 3.75 0.89
CA MET A 195 -13.37 4.07 0.66
C MET A 195 -12.60 2.85 0.14
N ALA A 196 -12.80 1.67 0.73
CA ALA A 196 -12.16 0.44 0.26
C ALA A 196 -12.55 0.09 -1.18
N LEU A 197 -13.83 0.26 -1.55
CA LEU A 197 -14.32 0.03 -2.90
C LEU A 197 -13.76 1.05 -3.90
N ASP A 198 -13.71 2.33 -3.52
CA ASP A 198 -13.17 3.40 -4.35
C ASP A 198 -11.68 3.15 -4.66
N ILE A 199 -10.88 2.82 -3.64
CA ILE A 199 -9.45 2.49 -3.79
C ILE A 199 -9.28 1.25 -4.69
N THR A 200 -10.05 0.18 -4.42
CA THR A 200 -9.96 -1.05 -5.20
C THR A 200 -10.39 -0.82 -6.65
N SER A 201 -11.43 -0.03 -6.90
CA SER A 201 -11.89 0.35 -8.24
C SER A 201 -10.80 1.10 -9.02
N ALA A 202 -10.18 2.09 -8.40
CA ALA A 202 -9.08 2.86 -9.01
C ALA A 202 -7.87 1.96 -9.34
N ALA A 203 -7.55 1.02 -8.45
CA ALA A 203 -6.42 0.11 -8.61
C ALA A 203 -6.65 -0.95 -9.69
N THR A 204 -7.85 -1.58 -9.71
CA THR A 204 -8.18 -2.68 -10.63
C THR A 204 -8.79 -2.21 -11.95
N GLY A 205 -9.38 -1.02 -11.98
CA GLY A 205 -10.16 -0.50 -13.12
C GLY A 205 -11.57 -1.09 -13.23
N LYS A 206 -12.03 -1.85 -12.24
CA LYS A 206 -13.39 -2.41 -12.19
C LYS A 206 -14.40 -1.37 -11.76
N ASN A 207 -15.64 -1.48 -12.27
CA ASN A 207 -16.74 -0.64 -11.82
C ASN A 207 -17.11 -0.97 -10.35
N ILE A 208 -17.47 0.05 -9.59
CA ILE A 208 -17.86 -0.07 -8.18
C ILE A 208 -19.06 -1.01 -8.01
N ASP A 209 -20.07 -0.94 -8.88
CA ASP A 209 -21.24 -1.81 -8.82
C ASP A 209 -20.87 -3.28 -8.98
N GLN A 210 -19.92 -3.58 -9.87
CA GLN A 210 -19.38 -4.94 -10.04
C GLN A 210 -18.62 -5.37 -8.78
N LEU A 211 -17.75 -4.51 -8.24
CA LEU A 211 -17.03 -4.80 -7.01
C LEU A 211 -17.97 -5.05 -5.81
N VAL A 212 -19.05 -4.29 -5.72
CA VAL A 212 -20.07 -4.52 -4.68
C VAL A 212 -20.73 -5.89 -4.85
N ALA A 213 -21.09 -6.26 -6.06
CA ALA A 213 -21.70 -7.57 -6.34
C ALA A 213 -20.73 -8.72 -6.03
N ASP A 214 -19.47 -8.61 -6.48
CA ASP A 214 -18.43 -9.63 -6.33
C ASP A 214 -18.00 -9.80 -4.87
N THR A 215 -17.94 -8.71 -4.10
CA THR A 215 -17.51 -8.72 -2.70
C THR A 215 -18.64 -8.92 -1.70
N ASN A 216 -19.89 -9.05 -2.14
CA ASN A 216 -21.02 -9.31 -1.25
C ASN A 216 -20.86 -10.64 -0.49
N ARG A 217 -20.14 -11.59 -1.07
CA ARG A 217 -19.61 -12.79 -0.41
C ARG A 217 -18.09 -12.85 -0.61
N CYS A 218 -17.42 -13.71 0.16
CA CYS A 218 -15.98 -13.90 -0.04
C CYS A 218 -15.72 -14.46 -1.44
N LEU A 219 -14.98 -13.71 -2.25
CA LEU A 219 -14.53 -14.11 -3.58
C LEU A 219 -13.07 -14.56 -3.49
N TYR A 220 -12.82 -15.84 -3.71
CA TYR A 220 -11.47 -16.40 -3.74
C TYR A 220 -10.98 -16.46 -5.18
N LEU A 221 -9.77 -15.98 -5.40
CA LEU A 221 -9.08 -15.98 -6.68
C LEU A 221 -7.73 -16.66 -6.51
N ASP A 222 -7.40 -17.54 -7.43
CA ASP A 222 -6.04 -18.04 -7.60
C ASP A 222 -5.16 -16.98 -8.30
N ALA A 223 -3.89 -17.30 -8.52
CA ALA A 223 -2.96 -16.34 -9.14
C ALA A 223 -3.43 -15.90 -10.54
N GLN A 224 -3.98 -16.81 -11.35
CA GLN A 224 -4.49 -16.48 -12.68
C GLN A 224 -5.76 -15.64 -12.60
N GLY A 225 -6.70 -16.02 -11.75
CA GLY A 225 -7.91 -15.24 -11.50
C GLY A 225 -7.61 -13.83 -10.98
N ALA A 226 -6.55 -13.66 -10.19
CA ALA A 226 -6.11 -12.34 -9.72
C ALA A 226 -5.55 -11.46 -10.85
N VAL A 227 -4.90 -12.06 -11.86
CA VAL A 227 -4.48 -11.36 -13.08
C VAL A 227 -5.71 -10.97 -13.92
N ASP A 228 -6.61 -11.92 -14.17
CA ASP A 228 -7.82 -11.68 -14.97
C ASP A 228 -8.75 -10.65 -14.31
N TYR A 229 -8.73 -10.59 -12.98
CA TYR A 229 -9.48 -9.60 -12.21
C TYR A 229 -8.81 -8.22 -12.22
N GLY A 230 -7.51 -8.13 -12.46
CA GLY A 230 -6.75 -6.88 -12.50
C GLY A 230 -6.14 -6.46 -11.16
N ILE A 231 -6.07 -7.38 -10.17
CA ILE A 231 -5.41 -7.14 -8.88
C ILE A 231 -3.90 -7.17 -9.04
N VAL A 232 -3.41 -8.11 -9.85
CA VAL A 232 -1.99 -8.24 -10.22
C VAL A 232 -1.83 -8.21 -11.74
N ASP A 233 -0.63 -7.92 -12.20
CA ASP A 233 -0.34 -7.78 -13.64
C ASP A 233 0.30 -9.04 -14.23
N LYS A 234 1.05 -9.80 -13.43
CA LYS A 234 1.79 -10.98 -13.90
C LYS A 234 1.97 -12.04 -12.82
N ILE A 235 2.16 -13.28 -13.25
CA ILE A 235 2.57 -14.40 -12.39
C ILE A 235 4.08 -14.59 -12.56
N VAL A 236 4.82 -14.59 -11.45
CA VAL A 236 6.27 -14.76 -11.45
C VAL A 236 6.61 -16.22 -11.21
N THR A 237 7.21 -16.87 -12.19
CA THR A 237 7.76 -18.23 -12.09
C THR A 237 9.29 -18.20 -12.10
N GLN A 238 9.92 -19.27 -11.65
CA GLN A 238 11.39 -19.36 -11.63
C GLN A 238 12.01 -19.15 -13.02
N SER A 239 11.35 -19.63 -14.07
CA SER A 239 11.75 -19.42 -15.47
C SER A 239 11.68 -17.95 -15.88
N ALA A 240 10.65 -17.24 -15.46
CA ALA A 240 10.49 -15.81 -15.78
C ALA A 240 11.56 -14.96 -15.10
N VAL A 241 11.90 -15.25 -13.84
CA VAL A 241 13.00 -14.58 -13.12
C VAL A 241 14.35 -14.81 -13.79
N GLY A 242 14.58 -16.01 -14.31
CA GLY A 242 15.79 -16.34 -15.07
C GLY A 242 15.90 -15.49 -16.35
N GLN A 243 14.81 -15.39 -17.10
CA GLN A 243 14.75 -14.60 -18.34
C GLN A 243 14.88 -13.08 -18.07
N GLU A 244 14.29 -12.56 -17.01
CA GLU A 244 14.45 -11.14 -16.64
C GLU A 244 15.91 -10.82 -16.31
N ARG A 245 16.59 -11.66 -15.54
CA ARG A 245 18.03 -11.51 -15.21
C ARG A 245 18.92 -11.58 -16.46
N GLU A 246 18.62 -12.49 -17.35
CA GLU A 246 19.35 -12.63 -18.62
C GLU A 246 19.16 -11.39 -19.50
N ASN A 247 17.93 -10.89 -19.61
CA ASN A 247 17.61 -9.68 -20.36
C ASN A 247 18.25 -8.43 -19.73
N GLU A 248 18.28 -8.30 -18.41
CA GLU A 248 18.99 -7.22 -17.72
C GLU A 248 20.49 -7.27 -17.95
N ALA A 249 21.10 -8.47 -17.89
CA ALA A 249 22.51 -8.68 -18.18
C ALA A 249 22.85 -8.29 -19.63
N LEU A 250 22.03 -8.72 -20.59
CA LEU A 250 22.20 -8.37 -22.00
C LEU A 250 22.03 -6.85 -22.24
N SER A 251 21.08 -6.21 -21.59
CA SER A 251 20.86 -4.77 -21.70
C SER A 251 21.97 -3.94 -21.07
N SER A 252 22.58 -4.43 -19.99
CA SER A 252 23.73 -3.78 -19.35
C SER A 252 25.00 -3.92 -20.23
N PHE A 253 25.17 -5.07 -20.87
CA PHE A 253 26.28 -5.34 -21.79
C PHE A 253 26.17 -4.45 -23.03
N SER A 254 24.98 -4.26 -23.59
CA SER A 254 24.78 -3.39 -24.77
C SER A 254 24.99 -1.90 -24.48
N ARG A 255 24.79 -1.46 -23.23
CA ARG A 255 25.06 -0.08 -22.79
C ARG A 255 26.52 0.20 -22.47
N GLY A 256 27.34 -0.83 -22.29
CA GLY A 256 28.78 -0.71 -21.99
C GLY A 256 29.71 -0.71 -23.21
N ILE A 257 29.18 -0.80 -24.42
CA ILE A 257 29.94 -0.85 -25.68
C ILE A 257 29.61 0.40 -26.53
N GLY A 258 29.45 1.54 -25.88
CA GLY A 258 29.25 2.84 -26.58
C GLY A 258 30.25 3.86 -26.12
#